data_8581c93c5a454c7ed05af83826899680
#
_entry.id   8581c93c5a454c7ed05af83826899680
#
_cell.length_a   1.000
_cell.length_b   1.000
_cell.length_c   1.000
_cell.angle_alpha   90.00
_cell.angle_beta   90.00
_cell.angle_gamma   90.00
#
_symmetry.space_group_name_H-M   'P 1'
#
loop_
_entity.id
_entity.type
_entity.pdbx_description
1 polymer ?
#
loop_
_entity_poly.entity_id
_entity_poly.type
_entity_poly.pdbx_seq_one_letter_code
_entity_poly.pdbx_strand_id
1 'polypeptide(L)'
;MAGLFFSHSFLPVWGPFGIGKHAAVIGPIKGKTFLEVGFGSGHSINYLVQKGARKVYGVDISKTKLDFAAELNKVPITKGKVELFEKPMEKRLKLEPIDTVFSIYGFGWTIDPKKTLANIYSYLKPGGQFIWSWDNSVFSVIHEEAGKLVVSGSYHEEREFIAKKWKGVPVYLKYRKTATWFRLLRDAGFMVDDYMEPAPIMKKDLTATYYTIRKAERIPCSAIWICIKPK
;
A
#
# COMPACT_ATOMS: atom_id res chain seq x y z
N MET A 1 -5.11 3.73 -18.63
CA MET A 1 -5.24 4.78 -17.58
C MET A 1 -4.64 4.30 -16.27
N ALA A 2 -3.32 4.41 -16.12
CA ALA A 2 -2.60 4.10 -14.86
C ALA A 2 -2.57 5.31 -13.90
N GLY A 3 -3.35 6.35 -14.16
CA GLY A 3 -3.22 7.65 -13.53
C GLY A 3 -4.29 8.05 -12.54
N LEU A 4 -5.17 7.14 -12.09
CA LEU A 4 -6.29 7.55 -11.23
C LEU A 4 -5.90 7.87 -9.78
N PHE A 5 -4.72 7.45 -9.33
CA PHE A 5 -4.31 7.63 -7.92
C PHE A 5 -3.14 8.60 -7.70
N PHE A 6 -2.49 9.08 -8.75
CA PHE A 6 -1.27 9.87 -8.61
C PHE A 6 -1.39 11.18 -9.38
N SER A 7 -1.81 12.24 -8.69
CA SER A 7 -1.56 13.61 -9.13
C SER A 7 -0.04 13.85 -9.17
N HIS A 8 0.41 14.81 -9.95
CA HIS A 8 1.82 15.18 -10.19
C HIS A 8 2.63 15.61 -8.94
N SER A 9 2.19 15.29 -7.72
CA SER A 9 2.94 15.54 -6.51
C SER A 9 3.77 14.31 -6.16
N PHE A 10 5.07 14.46 -6.02
CA PHE A 10 6.01 13.42 -5.61
C PHE A 10 5.78 12.91 -4.17
N LEU A 11 4.87 13.50 -3.41
CA LEU A 11 4.53 13.07 -2.06
C LEU A 11 3.77 11.73 -2.08
N PRO A 12 4.11 10.77 -1.23
CA PRO A 12 3.33 9.57 -1.05
C PRO A 12 1.88 9.89 -0.69
N VAL A 13 0.95 9.33 -1.45
CA VAL A 13 -0.49 9.44 -1.22
C VAL A 13 -1.00 8.06 -0.84
N TRP A 14 -1.51 7.93 0.38
CA TRP A 14 -1.81 6.64 1.01
C TRP A 14 -3.14 6.02 0.58
N GLY A 15 -3.85 6.64 -0.34
CA GLY A 15 -5.09 6.07 -0.86
C GLY A 15 -5.83 6.97 -1.82
N PRO A 16 -7.01 6.52 -2.30
CA PRO A 16 -7.93 7.31 -3.11
C PRO A 16 -8.26 8.66 -2.44
N PHE A 17 -8.68 9.62 -3.23
CA PHE A 17 -9.06 10.97 -2.79
C PHE A 17 -7.94 11.78 -2.09
N GLY A 18 -6.68 11.44 -2.37
CA GLY A 18 -5.53 12.14 -1.79
C GLY A 18 -5.26 11.83 -0.31
N ILE A 19 -5.83 10.74 0.22
CA ILE A 19 -5.74 10.35 1.62
C ILE A 19 -4.27 10.26 2.07
N GLY A 20 -4.00 10.81 3.26
CA GLY A 20 -2.68 10.76 3.88
C GLY A 20 -1.62 11.64 3.22
N LYS A 21 -1.95 12.46 2.22
CA LYS A 21 -0.99 13.33 1.51
C LYS A 21 -0.21 14.26 2.44
N HIS A 22 -0.82 14.71 3.52
CA HIS A 22 -0.20 15.63 4.48
C HIS A 22 0.21 14.93 5.80
N ALA A 23 -0.06 13.64 5.94
CA ALA A 23 0.36 12.89 7.11
C ALA A 23 1.84 12.54 6.98
N ALA A 24 2.63 12.87 8.00
CA ALA A 24 4.04 12.49 8.10
C ALA A 24 4.21 11.00 8.46
N VAL A 25 3.49 10.13 7.72
CA VAL A 25 3.34 8.71 8.04
C VAL A 25 4.67 7.95 7.99
N ILE A 26 5.55 8.30 7.03
CA ILE A 26 6.85 7.61 6.87
C ILE A 26 7.88 8.03 7.93
N GLY A 27 7.69 9.16 8.58
CA GLY A 27 8.65 9.67 9.56
C GLY A 27 9.99 10.15 8.94
N PRO A 28 11.10 10.15 9.70
CA PRO A 28 12.39 10.63 9.23
C PRO A 28 12.96 9.77 8.10
N ILE A 29 13.39 10.41 6.99
CA ILE A 29 13.85 9.73 5.77
C ILE A 29 15.38 9.74 5.63
N LYS A 30 16.01 10.87 5.96
CA LYS A 30 17.44 11.07 5.69
C LYS A 30 18.32 9.98 6.33
N GLY A 31 19.17 9.37 5.52
CA GLY A 31 20.13 8.35 5.96
C GLY A 31 19.55 6.96 6.21
N LYS A 32 18.22 6.77 6.10
CA LYS A 32 17.54 5.49 6.35
C LYS A 32 17.38 4.64 5.10
N THR A 33 17.11 3.36 5.32
CA THR A 33 16.90 2.34 4.30
C THR A 33 15.43 1.95 4.25
N PHE A 34 14.87 1.89 3.05
CA PHE A 34 13.45 1.61 2.79
C PHE A 34 13.26 0.43 1.84
N LEU A 35 12.12 -0.24 1.98
CA LEU A 35 11.58 -1.16 0.99
C LEU A 35 10.13 -0.80 0.69
N GLU A 36 9.79 -0.59 -0.58
CA GLU A 36 8.40 -0.47 -1.02
C GLU A 36 7.91 -1.81 -1.58
N VAL A 37 6.82 -2.33 -1.03
CA VAL A 37 6.16 -3.55 -1.48
C VAL A 37 4.97 -3.18 -2.36
N GLY A 38 5.02 -3.57 -3.64
CA GLY A 38 4.07 -3.11 -4.65
C GLY A 38 4.33 -1.67 -5.07
N PHE A 39 5.55 -1.37 -5.54
CA PHE A 39 6.00 0.01 -5.79
C PHE A 39 5.31 0.70 -6.98
N GLY A 40 4.54 -0.01 -7.79
CA GLY A 40 3.83 0.56 -8.92
C GLY A 40 4.75 1.34 -9.86
N SER A 41 4.50 2.64 -10.04
CA SER A 41 5.30 3.48 -10.96
C SER A 41 6.57 4.07 -10.32
N GLY A 42 6.89 3.73 -9.06
CA GLY A 42 8.15 4.14 -8.41
C GLY A 42 8.25 5.61 -7.99
N HIS A 43 7.13 6.34 -7.94
CA HIS A 43 7.12 7.76 -7.52
C HIS A 43 7.51 7.93 -6.04
N SER A 44 7.03 7.06 -5.15
CA SER A 44 7.39 7.07 -3.73
C SER A 44 8.88 6.79 -3.53
N ILE A 45 9.45 5.86 -4.32
CA ILE A 45 10.89 5.56 -4.33
C ILE A 45 11.68 6.82 -4.71
N ASN A 46 11.28 7.50 -5.79
CA ASN A 46 11.93 8.73 -6.23
C ASN A 46 11.88 9.82 -5.14
N TYR A 47 10.71 10.00 -4.51
CA TYR A 47 10.53 10.93 -3.41
C TYR A 47 11.49 10.64 -2.25
N LEU A 48 11.59 9.39 -1.81
CA LEU A 48 12.48 9.00 -0.71
C LEU A 48 13.95 9.33 -1.02
N VAL A 49 14.39 9.03 -2.24
CA VAL A 49 15.76 9.37 -2.68
C VAL A 49 16.00 10.88 -2.64
N GLN A 50 15.06 11.67 -3.14
CA GLN A 50 15.16 13.14 -3.10
C GLN A 50 15.20 13.70 -1.67
N LYS A 51 14.53 13.02 -0.71
CA LYS A 51 14.56 13.36 0.71
C LYS A 51 15.77 12.81 1.46
N GLY A 52 16.73 12.22 0.74
CA GLY A 52 18.01 11.80 1.31
C GLY A 52 18.01 10.41 1.94
N ALA A 53 17.12 9.52 1.52
CA ALA A 53 17.22 8.10 1.87
C ALA A 53 18.61 7.54 1.48
N ARG A 54 19.17 6.68 2.32
CA ARG A 54 20.45 6.03 2.07
C ARG A 54 20.33 5.00 0.94
N LYS A 55 19.33 4.14 1.04
CA LYS A 55 19.02 3.08 0.06
C LYS A 55 17.52 2.85 0.01
N VAL A 56 16.99 2.63 -1.18
CA VAL A 56 15.57 2.28 -1.37
C VAL A 56 15.49 1.04 -2.24
N TYR A 57 14.80 0.04 -1.74
CA TYR A 57 14.44 -1.17 -2.47
C TYR A 57 12.98 -1.10 -2.91
N GLY A 58 12.65 -1.73 -4.03
CA GLY A 58 11.28 -1.89 -4.47
C GLY A 58 11.03 -3.30 -4.98
N VAL A 59 9.87 -3.89 -4.65
CA VAL A 59 9.42 -5.16 -5.23
C VAL A 59 8.02 -5.00 -5.81
N ASP A 60 7.84 -5.43 -7.05
CA ASP A 60 6.56 -5.48 -7.76
C ASP A 60 6.55 -6.68 -8.70
N ILE A 61 5.38 -7.29 -8.93
CA ILE A 61 5.23 -8.43 -9.83
C ILE A 61 5.14 -8.00 -11.30
N SER A 62 4.83 -6.74 -11.55
CA SER A 62 4.52 -6.24 -12.88
C SER A 62 5.77 -5.74 -13.60
N LYS A 63 6.17 -6.45 -14.67
CA LYS A 63 7.26 -6.01 -15.57
C LYS A 63 7.05 -4.58 -16.09
N THR A 64 5.84 -4.26 -16.51
CA THR A 64 5.51 -2.90 -17.01
C THR A 64 5.73 -1.83 -15.94
N LYS A 65 5.38 -2.13 -14.68
CA LYS A 65 5.61 -1.21 -13.56
C LYS A 65 7.08 -1.07 -13.24
N LEU A 66 7.82 -2.16 -13.30
CA LEU A 66 9.28 -2.15 -13.14
C LEU A 66 9.94 -1.25 -14.20
N ASP A 67 9.56 -1.36 -15.46
CA ASP A 67 10.15 -0.56 -16.54
C ASP A 67 9.89 0.94 -16.34
N PHE A 68 8.68 1.33 -15.96
CA PHE A 68 8.36 2.73 -15.63
C PHE A 68 9.16 3.22 -14.41
N ALA A 69 9.22 2.43 -13.35
CA ALA A 69 9.95 2.80 -12.14
C ALA A 69 11.46 2.88 -12.39
N ALA A 70 12.00 1.99 -13.22
CA ALA A 70 13.41 1.99 -13.59
C ALA A 70 13.78 3.26 -14.40
N GLU A 71 12.97 3.65 -15.36
CA GLU A 71 13.22 4.89 -16.12
C GLU A 71 13.12 6.13 -15.22
N LEU A 72 12.07 6.23 -14.40
CA LEU A 72 11.90 7.33 -13.44
C LEU A 72 13.07 7.44 -12.45
N ASN A 73 13.64 6.31 -12.04
CA ASN A 73 14.69 6.23 -11.03
C ASN A 73 16.07 5.87 -11.63
N LYS A 74 16.28 6.07 -12.91
CA LYS A 74 17.51 5.67 -13.65
C LYS A 74 18.79 6.17 -12.96
N VAL A 75 18.86 7.45 -12.65
CA VAL A 75 20.04 8.04 -12.00
C VAL A 75 20.30 7.46 -10.61
N PRO A 76 19.32 7.37 -9.68
CA PRO A 76 19.53 6.70 -8.40
C PRO A 76 19.88 5.21 -8.52
N ILE A 77 19.35 4.51 -9.52
CA ILE A 77 19.70 3.09 -9.76
C ILE A 77 21.19 3.01 -10.17
N THR A 78 21.65 3.81 -11.13
CA THR A 78 23.05 3.84 -11.56
C THR A 78 24.00 4.18 -10.42
N LYS A 79 23.57 5.03 -9.49
CA LYS A 79 24.34 5.38 -8.26
C LYS A 79 24.22 4.33 -7.14
N GLY A 80 23.57 3.20 -7.37
CA GLY A 80 23.38 2.14 -6.38
C GLY A 80 22.44 2.51 -5.21
N LYS A 81 21.72 3.64 -5.28
CA LYS A 81 20.78 4.09 -4.24
C LYS A 81 19.41 3.42 -4.33
N VAL A 82 19.04 2.93 -5.50
CA VAL A 82 17.77 2.24 -5.73
C VAL A 82 18.04 0.86 -6.34
N GLU A 83 17.28 -0.13 -5.89
CA GLU A 83 17.29 -1.48 -6.44
C GLU A 83 15.85 -2.00 -6.54
N LEU A 84 15.47 -2.45 -7.75
CA LEU A 84 14.11 -2.89 -8.06
C LEU A 84 14.09 -4.38 -8.39
N PHE A 85 13.09 -5.08 -7.89
CA PHE A 85 12.88 -6.51 -8.08
C PHE A 85 11.55 -6.81 -8.77
N GLU A 86 11.58 -7.51 -9.90
CA GLU A 86 10.39 -8.11 -10.51
C GLU A 86 10.14 -9.48 -9.86
N LYS A 87 9.38 -9.47 -8.75
CA LYS A 87 9.03 -10.68 -8.01
C LYS A 87 7.70 -10.53 -7.30
N PRO A 88 6.95 -11.62 -7.09
CA PRO A 88 5.83 -11.59 -6.16
C PRO A 88 6.34 -11.34 -4.72
N MET A 89 5.57 -10.61 -3.93
CA MET A 89 5.93 -10.21 -2.56
C MET A 89 6.08 -11.40 -1.60
N GLU A 90 5.51 -12.54 -1.95
CA GLU A 90 5.66 -13.80 -1.23
C GLU A 90 7.05 -14.45 -1.41
N LYS A 91 7.84 -14.01 -2.38
CA LYS A 91 9.20 -14.48 -2.58
C LYS A 91 10.19 -13.65 -1.77
N ARG A 92 10.96 -14.34 -0.93
CA ARG A 92 11.97 -13.71 -0.08
C ARG A 92 13.07 -13.07 -0.92
N LEU A 93 13.47 -11.86 -0.55
CA LEU A 93 14.59 -11.13 -1.11
C LEU A 93 15.82 -11.25 -0.20
N LYS A 94 17.01 -11.08 -0.78
CA LYS A 94 18.25 -10.90 -0.02
C LYS A 94 18.49 -9.39 0.10
N LEU A 95 18.23 -8.83 1.26
CA LEU A 95 18.36 -7.40 1.54
C LEU A 95 19.23 -7.18 2.78
N GLU A 96 19.87 -6.02 2.87
CA GLU A 96 20.39 -5.53 4.14
C GLU A 96 19.22 -5.21 5.11
N PRO A 97 19.48 -5.09 6.42
CA PRO A 97 18.45 -4.73 7.37
C PRO A 97 17.78 -3.38 7.05
N ILE A 98 16.45 -3.34 7.02
CA ILE A 98 15.61 -2.22 6.60
C ILE A 98 15.11 -1.43 7.81
N ASP A 99 15.12 -0.09 7.73
CA ASP A 99 14.53 0.76 8.77
C ASP A 99 13.00 0.83 8.64
N THR A 100 12.49 0.95 7.41
CA THR A 100 11.06 1.03 7.15
C THR A 100 10.69 0.25 5.90
N VAL A 101 9.78 -0.70 6.04
CA VAL A 101 9.06 -1.32 4.91
C VAL A 101 7.71 -0.62 4.79
N PHE A 102 7.31 -0.28 3.57
CA PHE A 102 5.98 0.30 3.36
C PHE A 102 5.30 -0.23 2.11
N SER A 103 3.98 -0.09 2.06
CA SER A 103 3.17 -0.50 0.92
C SER A 103 1.95 0.40 0.76
N ILE A 104 1.85 1.07 -0.37
CA ILE A 104 0.71 1.94 -0.69
C ILE A 104 -0.19 1.19 -1.65
N TYR A 105 -1.33 0.69 -1.18
CA TYR A 105 -2.29 -0.08 -1.98
C TYR A 105 -1.66 -1.27 -2.75
N GLY A 106 -0.57 -1.83 -2.20
CA GLY A 106 0.15 -2.97 -2.77
C GLY A 106 -0.05 -4.25 -1.96
N PHE A 107 0.17 -4.20 -0.63
CA PHE A 107 0.14 -5.38 0.24
C PHE A 107 -1.22 -6.09 0.26
N GLY A 108 -2.32 -5.37 0.10
CA GLY A 108 -3.66 -5.96 0.04
C GLY A 108 -3.89 -6.96 -1.10
N TRP A 109 -3.03 -6.94 -2.13
CA TRP A 109 -3.06 -7.89 -3.25
C TRP A 109 -2.38 -9.22 -2.94
N THR A 110 -1.78 -9.40 -1.77
CA THR A 110 -1.09 -10.64 -1.42
C THR A 110 -2.03 -11.85 -1.44
N ILE A 111 -1.58 -12.92 -2.07
CA ILE A 111 -2.28 -14.22 -2.07
C ILE A 111 -1.95 -15.05 -0.83
N ASP A 112 -0.79 -14.79 -0.20
CA ASP A 112 -0.36 -15.44 1.05
C ASP A 112 0.16 -14.38 2.05
N PRO A 113 -0.75 -13.75 2.82
CA PRO A 113 -0.37 -12.69 3.74
C PRO A 113 0.56 -13.17 4.88
N LYS A 114 0.45 -14.41 5.31
CA LYS A 114 1.34 -14.96 6.35
C LYS A 114 2.77 -15.00 5.87
N LYS A 115 3.00 -15.51 4.67
CA LYS A 115 4.32 -15.58 4.06
C LYS A 115 4.89 -14.20 3.73
N THR A 116 4.05 -13.30 3.21
CA THR A 116 4.46 -11.93 2.93
C THR A 116 4.85 -11.19 4.21
N LEU A 117 4.05 -11.31 5.28
CA LEU A 117 4.36 -10.69 6.58
C LEU A 117 5.62 -11.28 7.22
N ALA A 118 5.83 -12.59 7.14
CA ALA A 118 7.06 -13.22 7.62
C ALA A 118 8.30 -12.68 6.86
N ASN A 119 8.20 -12.48 5.55
CA ASN A 119 9.26 -11.87 4.75
C ASN A 119 9.51 -10.42 5.22
N ILE A 120 8.46 -9.59 5.31
CA ILE A 120 8.57 -8.20 5.74
C ILE A 120 9.18 -8.11 7.13
N TYR A 121 8.70 -8.91 8.08
CA TYR A 121 9.25 -8.98 9.43
C TYR A 121 10.74 -9.32 9.45
N SER A 122 11.16 -10.26 8.58
CA SER A 122 12.55 -10.68 8.49
C SER A 122 13.49 -9.61 7.92
N TYR A 123 13.00 -8.69 7.12
CA TYR A 123 13.79 -7.60 6.55
C TYR A 123 14.02 -6.46 7.55
N LEU A 124 13.10 -6.24 8.46
CA LEU A 124 13.13 -5.12 9.38
C LEU A 124 14.19 -5.30 10.47
N LYS A 125 14.88 -4.21 10.80
CA LYS A 125 15.66 -4.07 12.03
C LYS A 125 14.76 -4.20 13.26
N PRO A 126 15.26 -4.62 14.43
CA PRO A 126 14.57 -4.39 15.69
C PRO A 126 14.20 -2.90 15.84
N GLY A 127 12.97 -2.60 16.20
CA GLY A 127 12.42 -1.24 16.23
C GLY A 127 12.07 -0.64 14.85
N GLY A 128 12.26 -1.39 13.76
CA GLY A 128 11.87 -0.97 12.41
C GLY A 128 10.35 -1.02 12.19
N GLN A 129 9.86 -0.29 11.20
CA GLN A 129 8.43 -0.08 10.96
C GLN A 129 7.95 -0.75 9.68
N PHE A 130 6.74 -1.30 9.72
CA PHE A 130 5.95 -1.68 8.54
C PHE A 130 4.72 -0.78 8.46
N ILE A 131 4.63 0.04 7.42
CA ILE A 131 3.55 1.00 7.20
C ILE A 131 2.83 0.61 5.91
N TRP A 132 1.52 0.41 5.96
CA TRP A 132 0.78 0.04 4.75
C TRP A 132 -0.63 0.59 4.74
N SER A 133 -1.16 0.77 3.54
CA SER A 133 -2.54 1.23 3.33
C SER A 133 -3.30 0.30 2.41
N TRP A 134 -4.59 0.20 2.67
CA TRP A 134 -5.54 -0.57 1.88
C TRP A 134 -6.95 -0.03 2.06
N ASP A 135 -7.89 -0.55 1.27
CA ASP A 135 -9.31 -0.26 1.46
C ASP A 135 -9.75 -0.59 2.89
N ASN A 136 -10.51 0.32 3.47
CA ASN A 136 -11.15 0.05 4.75
C ASN A 136 -12.17 -1.08 4.58
N SER A 137 -12.18 -2.03 5.51
CA SER A 137 -13.00 -3.23 5.39
C SER A 137 -14.50 -2.93 5.35
N VAL A 138 -14.96 -1.88 6.04
CA VAL A 138 -16.36 -1.44 6.01
C VAL A 138 -16.71 -0.79 4.68
N PHE A 139 -15.77 -0.04 4.09
CA PHE A 139 -15.97 0.60 2.80
C PHE A 139 -16.30 -0.41 1.69
N SER A 140 -15.74 -1.60 1.77
CA SER A 140 -15.92 -2.63 0.75
C SER A 140 -17.32 -3.25 0.67
N VAL A 141 -18.10 -3.18 1.74
CA VAL A 141 -19.47 -3.73 1.82
C VAL A 141 -20.56 -2.69 1.63
N ILE A 142 -20.20 -1.43 1.39
CA ILE A 142 -21.14 -0.35 1.15
C ILE A 142 -21.00 0.13 -0.27
N HIS A 143 -22.14 0.29 -0.96
CA HIS A 143 -22.19 0.76 -2.34
C HIS A 143 -23.11 1.98 -2.45
N GLU A 144 -22.96 2.74 -3.51
CA GLU A 144 -23.88 3.83 -3.83
C GLU A 144 -24.83 3.36 -4.93
N GLU A 145 -26.13 3.34 -4.61
CA GLU A 145 -27.21 2.96 -5.51
C GLU A 145 -28.31 4.02 -5.47
N ALA A 146 -28.71 4.53 -6.63
CA ALA A 146 -29.74 5.57 -6.76
C ALA A 146 -29.59 6.73 -5.75
N GLY A 147 -28.36 7.19 -5.52
CA GLY A 147 -28.06 8.28 -4.61
C GLY A 147 -28.17 7.93 -3.11
N LYS A 148 -28.24 6.67 -2.75
CA LYS A 148 -28.22 6.18 -1.35
C LYS A 148 -27.03 5.30 -1.10
N LEU A 149 -26.50 5.32 0.13
CA LEU A 149 -25.50 4.35 0.57
C LEU A 149 -26.23 3.12 1.09
N VAL A 150 -25.98 1.99 0.46
CA VAL A 150 -26.61 0.71 0.81
C VAL A 150 -25.54 -0.31 1.22
N VAL A 151 -25.85 -1.12 2.23
CA VAL A 151 -25.01 -2.24 2.60
C VAL A 151 -25.34 -3.39 1.64
N SER A 152 -24.36 -3.80 0.83
CA SER A 152 -24.49 -4.88 -0.13
C SER A 152 -23.53 -6.01 0.24
N GLY A 153 -24.05 -7.02 0.91
CA GLY A 153 -23.31 -8.17 1.40
C GLY A 153 -22.97 -8.09 2.90
N SER A 154 -22.33 -9.12 3.39
CA SER A 154 -21.99 -9.24 4.80
C SER A 154 -20.55 -8.83 5.07
N TYR A 155 -20.34 -7.92 6.04
CA TYR A 155 -19.02 -7.63 6.59
C TYR A 155 -18.36 -8.86 7.26
N HIS A 156 -19.18 -9.82 7.72
CA HIS A 156 -18.69 -11.02 8.39
C HIS A 156 -18.11 -12.07 7.46
N GLU A 157 -18.45 -11.98 6.15
CA GLU A 157 -17.96 -12.89 5.13
C GLU A 157 -16.67 -12.36 4.51
N GLU A 158 -15.57 -13.09 4.70
CA GLU A 158 -14.33 -12.84 3.97
C GLU A 158 -14.37 -13.52 2.62
N ARG A 159 -14.61 -12.73 1.57
CA ARG A 159 -14.83 -13.24 0.21
C ARG A 159 -13.56 -13.19 -0.61
N GLU A 160 -13.34 -14.27 -1.35
CA GLU A 160 -12.37 -14.33 -2.42
C GLU A 160 -13.10 -14.27 -3.74
N PHE A 161 -12.61 -13.46 -4.66
CA PHE A 161 -13.15 -13.42 -6.00
C PHE A 161 -12.09 -13.06 -7.04
N ILE A 162 -12.30 -13.58 -8.24
CA ILE A 162 -11.52 -13.17 -9.39
C ILE A 162 -12.30 -12.06 -10.09
N ALA A 163 -11.83 -10.83 -10.01
CA ALA A 163 -12.38 -9.76 -10.82
C ALA A 163 -12.01 -10.03 -12.27
N LYS A 164 -13.01 -10.33 -13.07
CA LYS A 164 -12.82 -10.83 -14.45
C LYS A 164 -12.04 -9.87 -15.35
N LYS A 165 -12.03 -8.56 -15.05
CA LYS A 165 -11.27 -7.57 -15.82
C LYS A 165 -10.94 -6.34 -14.97
N TRP A 166 -9.83 -6.34 -14.26
CA TRP A 166 -9.22 -5.10 -13.84
C TRP A 166 -8.31 -4.62 -14.98
N LYS A 167 -8.74 -3.58 -15.73
CA LYS A 167 -8.01 -3.08 -16.91
C LYS A 167 -7.59 -4.18 -17.91
N GLY A 168 -8.47 -5.14 -18.14
CA GLY A 168 -8.20 -6.23 -19.07
C GLY A 168 -7.48 -7.46 -18.51
N VAL A 169 -7.01 -7.40 -17.27
CA VAL A 169 -6.27 -8.48 -16.61
C VAL A 169 -7.14 -9.08 -15.49
N PRO A 170 -7.28 -10.41 -15.39
CA PRO A 170 -7.91 -11.03 -14.24
C PRO A 170 -7.06 -10.78 -12.99
N VAL A 171 -7.70 -10.33 -11.92
CA VAL A 171 -7.05 -10.11 -10.62
C VAL A 171 -7.77 -10.89 -9.54
N TYR A 172 -6.99 -11.44 -8.64
CA TYR A 172 -7.49 -12.09 -7.44
C TYR A 172 -7.63 -11.05 -6.32
N LEU A 173 -8.80 -10.98 -5.74
CA LEU A 173 -9.12 -10.09 -4.62
C LEU A 173 -9.65 -10.91 -3.45
N LYS A 174 -9.18 -10.59 -2.26
CA LYS A 174 -9.71 -11.16 -1.03
C LYS A 174 -10.08 -10.05 -0.05
N TYR A 175 -11.36 -9.96 0.27
CA TYR A 175 -11.80 -9.12 1.37
C TYR A 175 -11.44 -9.76 2.70
N ARG A 176 -10.76 -8.97 3.53
CA ARG A 176 -10.45 -9.36 4.90
C ARG A 176 -10.97 -8.31 5.87
N LYS A 177 -11.53 -8.76 6.97
CA LYS A 177 -11.95 -7.87 8.07
C LYS A 177 -10.74 -7.18 8.70
N THR A 178 -10.96 -6.00 9.25
CA THR A 178 -9.96 -5.30 10.07
C THR A 178 -9.38 -6.21 11.16
N ALA A 179 -10.26 -6.98 11.86
CA ALA A 179 -9.83 -7.94 12.86
C ALA A 179 -8.94 -9.06 12.31
N THR A 180 -9.12 -9.49 11.07
CA THR A 180 -8.26 -10.50 10.43
C THR A 180 -6.89 -9.93 10.09
N TRP A 181 -6.83 -8.71 9.56
CA TRP A 181 -5.56 -8.02 9.36
C TRP A 181 -4.79 -7.84 10.67
N PHE A 182 -5.48 -7.40 11.73
CA PHE A 182 -4.87 -7.24 13.06
C PHE A 182 -4.26 -8.55 13.57
N ARG A 183 -5.00 -9.68 13.48
CA ARG A 183 -4.47 -10.98 13.90
C ARG A 183 -3.28 -11.43 13.07
N LEU A 184 -3.33 -11.26 11.74
CA LEU A 184 -2.22 -11.60 10.85
C LEU A 184 -0.94 -10.83 11.21
N LEU A 185 -1.05 -9.54 11.50
CA LEU A 185 0.07 -8.69 11.93
C LEU A 185 0.63 -9.17 13.27
N ARG A 186 -0.24 -9.36 14.27
CA ARG A 186 0.14 -9.85 15.60
C ARG A 186 0.83 -11.22 15.51
N ASP A 187 0.24 -12.15 14.76
CA ASP A 187 0.74 -13.53 14.65
C ASP A 187 2.09 -13.57 13.86
N ALA A 188 2.38 -12.56 13.06
CA ALA A 188 3.68 -12.36 12.42
C ALA A 188 4.71 -11.67 13.36
N GLY A 189 4.32 -11.30 14.58
CA GLY A 189 5.19 -10.69 15.58
C GLY A 189 5.19 -9.16 15.61
N PHE A 190 4.35 -8.49 14.82
CA PHE A 190 4.23 -7.05 14.83
C PHE A 190 3.40 -6.54 16.03
N MET A 191 3.81 -5.41 16.58
CA MET A 191 2.98 -4.56 17.41
C MET A 191 2.31 -3.51 16.49
N VAL A 192 0.99 -3.44 16.52
CA VAL A 192 0.25 -2.37 15.83
C VAL A 192 0.33 -1.12 16.71
N ASP A 193 1.04 -0.10 16.24
CA ASP A 193 1.28 1.15 16.94
C ASP A 193 0.18 2.17 16.67
N ASP A 194 -0.28 2.26 15.41
CA ASP A 194 -1.37 3.15 15.04
C ASP A 194 -2.21 2.58 13.89
N TYR A 195 -3.47 2.97 13.85
CA TYR A 195 -4.44 2.66 12.81
C TYR A 195 -5.22 3.93 12.46
N MET A 196 -4.96 4.48 11.27
CA MET A 196 -5.50 5.74 10.85
C MET A 196 -6.59 5.56 9.78
N GLU A 197 -7.64 6.34 9.85
CA GLU A 197 -8.75 6.40 8.88
C GLU A 197 -8.93 7.85 8.38
N PRO A 198 -8.03 8.35 7.54
CA PRO A 198 -8.04 9.75 7.14
C PRO A 198 -9.23 10.11 6.26
N ALA A 199 -9.76 11.32 6.43
CA ALA A 199 -10.80 11.86 5.58
C ALA A 199 -10.29 12.13 4.14
N PRO A 200 -11.19 12.15 3.12
CA PRO A 200 -10.83 12.49 1.75
C PRO A 200 -10.44 13.98 1.62
N ILE A 201 -9.40 14.25 0.83
CA ILE A 201 -8.95 15.61 0.49
C ILE A 201 -9.53 16.04 -0.85
N MET A 202 -9.50 15.16 -1.85
CA MET A 202 -10.07 15.43 -3.18
C MET A 202 -11.58 15.29 -3.14
N LYS A 203 -12.29 16.24 -3.75
CA LYS A 203 -13.76 16.37 -3.69
C LYS A 203 -14.44 15.99 -5.02
N LYS A 204 -14.02 14.89 -5.64
CA LYS A 204 -14.61 14.38 -6.87
C LYS A 204 -14.64 12.87 -6.90
N ASP A 205 -15.59 12.29 -7.61
CA ASP A 205 -15.65 10.85 -7.85
C ASP A 205 -14.44 10.35 -8.63
N LEU A 206 -13.95 9.20 -8.25
CA LEU A 206 -12.85 8.50 -8.95
C LEU A 206 -13.35 7.33 -9.78
N THR A 207 -14.50 6.75 -9.41
CA THR A 207 -15.21 5.72 -10.16
C THR A 207 -16.72 5.98 -10.09
N ALA A 208 -17.48 5.33 -10.97
CA ALA A 208 -18.93 5.54 -11.05
C ALA A 208 -19.72 5.11 -9.80
N THR A 209 -19.24 4.07 -9.07
CA THR A 209 -20.05 3.43 -8.01
C THR A 209 -19.27 3.08 -6.75
N TYR A 210 -17.98 2.81 -6.84
CA TYR A 210 -17.19 2.31 -5.70
C TYR A 210 -16.45 3.42 -4.96
N TYR A 211 -15.61 4.19 -5.67
CA TYR A 211 -14.90 5.33 -5.09
C TYR A 211 -15.63 6.64 -5.42
N THR A 212 -16.81 6.82 -4.82
CA THR A 212 -17.57 8.08 -4.92
C THR A 212 -17.22 8.98 -3.74
N ILE A 213 -17.20 10.29 -3.98
CA ILE A 213 -16.89 11.25 -2.92
C ILE A 213 -17.95 11.24 -1.83
N ARG A 214 -19.22 11.10 -2.22
CA ARG A 214 -20.34 10.99 -1.30
C ARG A 214 -20.17 9.87 -0.28
N LYS A 215 -19.67 8.70 -0.72
CA LYS A 215 -19.36 7.56 0.14
C LYS A 215 -18.15 7.87 1.02
N ALA A 216 -17.06 8.38 0.42
CA ALA A 216 -15.81 8.63 1.11
C ALA A 216 -15.89 9.72 2.19
N GLU A 217 -16.82 10.68 2.06
CA GLU A 217 -17.09 11.69 3.08
C GLU A 217 -17.86 11.16 4.31
N ARG A 218 -18.47 10.00 4.20
CA ARG A 218 -19.28 9.40 5.27
C ARG A 218 -18.65 8.16 5.90
N ILE A 219 -17.78 7.48 5.16
CA ILE A 219 -17.19 6.21 5.55
C ILE A 219 -15.73 6.25 5.15
N PRO A 220 -14.79 5.91 6.05
CA PRO A 220 -13.38 5.85 5.71
C PRO A 220 -13.14 4.93 4.51
N CYS A 221 -12.60 5.47 3.41
CA CYS A 221 -12.35 4.65 2.22
C CYS A 221 -11.06 3.84 2.33
N SER A 222 -10.10 4.31 3.13
CA SER A 222 -8.81 3.68 3.34
C SER A 222 -8.45 3.62 4.81
N ALA A 223 -7.66 2.61 5.15
CA ALA A 223 -6.98 2.53 6.42
C ALA A 223 -5.46 2.54 6.19
N ILE A 224 -4.72 3.20 7.10
CA ILE A 224 -3.27 3.19 7.16
C ILE A 224 -2.88 2.52 8.47
N TRP A 225 -2.05 1.50 8.38
CA TRP A 225 -1.54 0.74 9.52
C TRP A 225 -0.08 1.10 9.75
N ILE A 226 0.27 1.41 10.97
CA ILE A 226 1.65 1.60 11.41
C ILE A 226 1.98 0.49 12.39
N CYS A 227 2.91 -0.36 12.00
CA CYS A 227 3.30 -1.55 12.76
C CYS A 227 4.79 -1.48 13.08
N ILE A 228 5.17 -1.94 14.27
CA ILE A 228 6.56 -1.94 14.75
C ILE A 228 7.01 -3.38 14.96
N LYS A 229 8.22 -3.70 14.48
CA LYS A 229 8.93 -4.90 14.94
C LYS A 229 9.53 -4.60 16.31
N PRO A 230 9.13 -5.28 17.40
CA PRO A 230 9.71 -5.08 18.71
C PRO A 230 11.25 -5.18 18.72
N LYS A 231 11.87 -4.51 19.71
CA LYS A 231 13.33 -4.58 19.93
C LYS A 231 13.74 -5.92 20.48
#